data_219534e40ff5d48ef4240ab47b1cdf04
#
_entry.id   219534e40ff5d48ef4240ab47b1cdf04
#
_cell.length_a   1.000
_cell.length_b   1.000
_cell.length_c   1.000
_cell.angle_alpha   90.00
_cell.angle_beta   90.00
_cell.angle_gamma   90.00
#
_symmetry.space_group_name_H-M   'P 1'
#
loop_
_entity.id
_entity.type
_entity.pdbx_description
1 polymer ?
#
loop_
_entity_poly.entity_id
_entity_poly.type
_entity_poly.pdbx_seq_one_letter_code
_entity_poly.pdbx_strand_id
1 'polypeptide(L)'
;MQTSLTRLTADDGTRLVVHIWLPEWLIDGSLLVADAPEAGAPAPTSAATRPQVPGAARPRGVIVIAHGMAEHASRYARFAASAVEEGYAVLAGDHRGHGATAAPGGFGFVAEKGGWERVVADMGTVLDAARRAWPDVPVFLMGHSWGSFLARDLAARRGGELAGLILLGTGSGTGALTRPAAAVCAGESRLRGPRHPSRLLNALAFGPYQRHFAPNRTEADWISRDVHEVDRYVADPWCGFAYPSSFYRDIISGQEVVNTAAHAAAVPAGLPMLLASGGRDPVGAMGRGVQRAATLYRRAGVREVSVILYPGGRHELLNETNRDQVTGDILTWIDGHLPEL
;
A
#
# COMPACT_ATOMS: atom_id res chain seq x y z
N MET A 1 -22.41 0.38 -6.57
CA MET A 1 -20.97 0.67 -6.74
C MET A 1 -20.55 0.55 -8.20
N GLN A 2 -19.95 1.57 -8.78
CA GLN A 2 -19.30 1.52 -10.09
C GLN A 2 -17.84 1.05 -9.90
N THR A 3 -17.38 0.17 -10.80
CA THR A 3 -16.00 -0.31 -10.81
C THR A 3 -15.41 -0.07 -12.18
N SER A 4 -14.24 0.54 -12.24
CA SER A 4 -13.52 0.76 -13.49
C SER A 4 -12.01 0.56 -13.31
N LEU A 5 -11.33 0.39 -14.44
CA LEU A 5 -9.87 0.35 -14.52
C LEU A 5 -9.39 1.51 -15.37
N THR A 6 -8.36 2.19 -14.92
CA THR A 6 -7.65 3.19 -15.72
C THR A 6 -6.16 2.87 -15.80
N ARG A 7 -5.46 3.55 -16.70
CA ARG A 7 -4.00 3.48 -16.80
C ARG A 7 -3.43 4.86 -16.63
N LEU A 8 -2.58 5.00 -15.62
CA LEU A 8 -1.76 6.20 -15.42
C LEU A 8 -0.36 5.94 -15.98
N THR A 9 0.28 6.99 -16.47
CA THR A 9 1.67 6.90 -16.95
C THR A 9 2.59 7.49 -15.90
N ALA A 10 3.51 6.69 -15.38
CA ALA A 10 4.57 7.14 -14.49
C ALA A 10 5.60 7.99 -15.24
N ASP A 11 6.50 8.69 -14.52
CA ASP A 11 7.52 9.58 -15.05
C ASP A 11 8.49 8.90 -16.04
N ASP A 12 8.69 7.58 -15.88
CA ASP A 12 9.55 6.76 -16.74
C ASP A 12 8.78 6.04 -17.87
N GLY A 13 7.50 6.40 -18.08
CA GLY A 13 6.65 5.80 -19.11
C GLY A 13 5.98 4.49 -18.72
N THR A 14 6.19 3.98 -17.50
CA THR A 14 5.51 2.76 -17.02
C THR A 14 4.01 2.99 -16.93
N ARG A 15 3.23 2.06 -17.49
CA ARG A 15 1.76 2.11 -17.47
C ARG A 15 1.24 1.42 -16.20
N LEU A 16 0.79 2.21 -15.24
CA LEU A 16 0.23 1.74 -13.97
C LEU A 16 -1.26 1.47 -14.13
N VAL A 17 -1.71 0.27 -13.83
CA VAL A 17 -3.14 -0.05 -13.78
C VAL A 17 -3.69 0.35 -12.42
N VAL A 18 -4.76 1.13 -12.42
CA VAL A 18 -5.43 1.61 -11.21
C VAL A 18 -6.87 1.16 -11.20
N HIS A 19 -7.24 0.45 -10.15
CA HIS A 19 -8.62 0.07 -9.85
C HIS A 19 -9.31 1.25 -9.18
N ILE A 20 -10.56 1.53 -9.61
CA ILE A 20 -11.35 2.64 -9.14
C ILE A 20 -12.73 2.11 -8.76
N TRP A 21 -13.17 2.44 -7.55
CA TRP A 21 -14.51 2.15 -7.05
C TRP A 21 -15.19 3.44 -6.60
N LEU A 22 -16.36 3.70 -7.16
CA LEU A 22 -17.10 4.94 -6.95
C LEU A 22 -18.54 4.66 -6.53
N PRO A 23 -19.15 5.56 -5.73
CA PRO A 23 -20.59 5.60 -5.55
C PRO A 23 -21.34 5.74 -6.89
N GLU A 24 -22.50 5.09 -7.04
CA GLU A 24 -23.27 5.13 -8.30
C GLU A 24 -23.76 6.53 -8.68
N TRP A 25 -24.00 7.37 -7.68
CA TRP A 25 -24.40 8.76 -7.87
C TRP A 25 -23.24 9.67 -8.32
N LEU A 26 -22.01 9.21 -8.25
CA LEU A 26 -20.84 9.94 -8.74
C LEU A 26 -20.69 9.66 -10.23
N ILE A 27 -21.50 10.39 -11.03
CA ILE A 27 -21.56 10.24 -12.48
C ILE A 27 -20.30 10.88 -13.06
N ASP A 28 -19.37 10.10 -13.45
CA ASP A 28 -18.29 10.33 -14.41
C ASP A 28 -16.92 9.83 -13.97
N GLY A 29 -16.65 8.54 -14.13
CA GLY A 29 -15.31 7.98 -14.06
C GLY A 29 -14.33 8.54 -15.12
N SER A 30 -14.82 9.37 -16.06
CA SER A 30 -13.99 10.06 -17.06
C SER A 30 -13.06 11.10 -16.44
N LEU A 31 -13.36 11.57 -15.22
CA LEU A 31 -12.50 12.52 -14.49
C LEU A 31 -11.09 11.97 -14.21
N LEU A 32 -10.92 10.66 -14.16
CA LEU A 32 -9.63 10.00 -13.93
C LEU A 32 -8.92 9.58 -15.24
N VAL A 33 -9.62 9.67 -16.37
CA VAL A 33 -9.11 9.26 -17.70
C VAL A 33 -8.49 10.44 -18.47
N ALA A 34 -8.55 11.65 -17.95
CA ALA A 34 -8.05 12.82 -18.65
C ALA A 34 -6.52 12.81 -18.76
N ASP A 35 -6.08 12.40 -19.94
CA ASP A 35 -4.84 12.75 -20.63
C ASP A 35 -3.51 12.51 -19.89
N ALA A 36 -2.96 11.30 -20.11
CA ALA A 36 -1.53 11.24 -20.30
C ALA A 36 -1.22 12.08 -21.58
N PRO A 37 -0.35 13.11 -21.55
CA PRO A 37 0.08 13.78 -22.75
C PRO A 37 0.66 12.72 -23.71
N GLU A 38 0.24 12.75 -24.97
CA GLU A 38 0.89 11.95 -26.01
C GLU A 38 2.39 12.24 -25.96
N ALA A 39 3.21 11.20 -26.06
CA ALA A 39 4.66 11.33 -26.03
C ALA A 39 5.09 12.33 -27.11
N GLY A 40 5.58 13.50 -26.69
CA GLY A 40 6.01 14.59 -27.57
C GLY A 40 5.20 15.89 -27.49
N ALA A 41 4.12 15.93 -26.73
CA ALA A 41 3.42 17.20 -26.49
C ALA A 41 4.20 18.06 -25.47
N PRO A 42 4.37 19.38 -25.72
CA PRO A 42 5.00 20.26 -24.72
C PRO A 42 4.19 20.26 -23.44
N ALA A 43 4.89 20.23 -22.29
CA ALA A 43 4.26 20.25 -20.98
C ALA A 43 3.25 21.43 -20.92
N PRO A 44 2.02 21.23 -20.44
CA PRO A 44 1.06 22.33 -20.32
C PRO A 44 1.64 23.38 -19.37
N THR A 45 1.82 24.58 -19.87
CA THR A 45 2.44 25.72 -19.17
C THR A 45 1.53 26.39 -18.13
N SER A 46 0.39 25.83 -17.85
CA SER A 46 -0.44 26.22 -16.71
C SER A 46 -1.24 25.03 -16.21
N ALA A 47 -1.34 24.86 -14.90
CA ALA A 47 -2.36 24.05 -14.27
C ALA A 47 -3.71 24.68 -14.62
N ALA A 48 -4.27 24.31 -15.78
CA ALA A 48 -5.63 24.68 -16.14
C ALA A 48 -6.54 23.98 -15.14
N THR A 49 -6.92 24.71 -14.09
CA THR A 49 -8.00 24.33 -13.18
C THR A 49 -9.22 24.11 -14.07
N ARG A 50 -9.64 22.86 -14.26
CA ARG A 50 -10.93 22.60 -14.90
C ARG A 50 -12.00 23.41 -14.17
N PRO A 51 -12.91 24.09 -14.88
CA PRO A 51 -13.99 24.82 -14.22
C PRO A 51 -14.76 23.81 -13.35
N GLN A 52 -14.81 24.06 -12.05
CA GLN A 52 -15.66 23.31 -11.14
C GLN A 52 -17.10 23.53 -11.60
N VAL A 53 -17.78 22.45 -11.95
CA VAL A 53 -19.22 22.50 -12.24
C VAL A 53 -19.90 22.70 -10.88
N PRO A 54 -20.53 23.87 -10.61
CA PRO A 54 -21.22 24.09 -9.36
C PRO A 54 -22.32 23.03 -9.18
N GLY A 55 -22.32 22.33 -8.04
CA GLY A 55 -23.30 21.29 -7.74
C GLY A 55 -22.91 19.87 -8.23
N ALA A 56 -21.71 19.65 -8.80
CA ALA A 56 -21.25 18.29 -9.09
C ALA A 56 -21.13 17.48 -7.78
N ALA A 57 -21.71 16.30 -7.75
CA ALA A 57 -21.61 15.39 -6.62
C ALA A 57 -20.14 15.05 -6.34
N ARG A 58 -19.74 15.07 -5.06
CA ARG A 58 -18.35 14.81 -4.63
C ARG A 58 -18.35 13.69 -3.60
N PRO A 59 -17.33 12.82 -3.57
CA PRO A 59 -17.20 11.85 -2.49
C PRO A 59 -16.88 12.59 -1.17
N ARG A 60 -17.23 11.96 -0.05
CA ARG A 60 -16.90 12.48 1.30
C ARG A 60 -15.39 12.55 1.52
N GLY A 61 -14.64 11.64 0.90
CA GLY A 61 -13.20 11.55 0.92
C GLY A 61 -12.73 10.56 -0.15
N VAL A 62 -11.43 10.57 -0.41
CA VAL A 62 -10.78 9.61 -1.31
C VAL A 62 -9.84 8.72 -0.51
N ILE A 63 -9.93 7.42 -0.68
CA ILE A 63 -9.01 6.45 -0.07
C ILE A 63 -8.08 5.91 -1.16
N VAL A 64 -6.80 6.23 -1.07
CA VAL A 64 -5.76 5.68 -1.95
C VAL A 64 -5.12 4.49 -1.25
N ILE A 65 -5.11 3.33 -1.90
CA ILE A 65 -4.63 2.07 -1.32
C ILE A 65 -3.31 1.65 -1.97
N ALA A 66 -2.32 1.34 -1.14
CA ALA A 66 -1.07 0.70 -1.49
C ALA A 66 -1.07 -0.74 -0.99
N HIS A 67 -1.15 -1.71 -1.90
CA HIS A 67 -1.22 -3.13 -1.56
C HIS A 67 0.13 -3.71 -1.08
N GLY A 68 0.12 -4.92 -0.52
CA GLY A 68 1.29 -5.62 -0.01
C GLY A 68 2.12 -6.33 -1.07
N MET A 69 3.11 -7.12 -0.59
CA MET A 69 3.92 -7.99 -1.45
C MET A 69 3.09 -9.16 -1.97
N ALA A 70 3.40 -9.60 -3.20
CA ALA A 70 2.85 -10.80 -3.84
C ALA A 70 1.31 -10.86 -3.76
N GLU A 71 0.69 -9.73 -3.96
CA GLU A 71 -0.75 -9.54 -4.09
C GLU A 71 -1.05 -8.43 -5.12
N HIS A 72 -2.29 -8.03 -5.26
CA HIS A 72 -2.71 -7.01 -6.22
C HIS A 72 -3.93 -6.22 -5.73
N ALA A 73 -4.17 -5.07 -6.35
CA ALA A 73 -5.15 -4.08 -5.93
C ALA A 73 -6.61 -4.61 -5.89
N SER A 74 -7.00 -5.53 -6.80
CA SER A 74 -8.39 -6.00 -6.83
C SER A 74 -8.80 -6.82 -5.59
N ARG A 75 -7.86 -7.28 -4.76
CA ARG A 75 -8.14 -7.95 -3.48
C ARG A 75 -8.79 -7.03 -2.45
N TYR A 76 -8.73 -5.72 -2.68
CA TYR A 76 -9.34 -4.71 -1.80
C TYR A 76 -10.80 -4.38 -2.18
N ALA A 77 -11.37 -5.04 -3.20
CA ALA A 77 -12.72 -4.75 -3.71
C ALA A 77 -13.81 -4.84 -2.63
N ARG A 78 -13.68 -5.76 -1.65
CA ARG A 78 -14.63 -5.89 -0.54
C ARG A 78 -14.60 -4.67 0.39
N PHE A 79 -13.41 -4.25 0.81
CA PHE A 79 -13.24 -3.03 1.58
C PHE A 79 -13.74 -1.81 0.80
N ALA A 80 -13.38 -1.73 -0.49
CA ALA A 80 -13.82 -0.64 -1.35
C ALA A 80 -15.35 -0.58 -1.48
N ALA A 81 -16.03 -1.72 -1.54
CA ALA A 81 -17.49 -1.76 -1.55
C ALA A 81 -18.09 -1.09 -0.30
N SER A 82 -17.62 -1.47 0.90
CA SER A 82 -18.08 -0.85 2.14
C SER A 82 -17.76 0.65 2.20
N ALA A 83 -16.55 1.05 1.77
CA ALA A 83 -16.18 2.46 1.74
C ALA A 83 -17.05 3.27 0.77
N VAL A 84 -17.38 2.70 -0.38
CA VAL A 84 -18.26 3.33 -1.38
C VAL A 84 -19.69 3.47 -0.87
N GLU A 85 -20.21 2.51 -0.11
CA GLU A 85 -21.52 2.59 0.55
C GLU A 85 -21.58 3.77 1.53
N GLU A 86 -20.47 4.07 2.20
CA GLU A 86 -20.31 5.24 3.08
C GLU A 86 -20.00 6.55 2.32
N GLY A 87 -19.98 6.53 0.98
CA GLY A 87 -19.80 7.70 0.14
C GLY A 87 -18.35 8.08 -0.18
N TYR A 88 -17.40 7.21 0.07
CA TYR A 88 -15.99 7.41 -0.31
C TYR A 88 -15.71 6.97 -1.75
N ALA A 89 -14.73 7.61 -2.39
CA ALA A 89 -14.09 7.08 -3.60
C ALA A 89 -12.85 6.27 -3.19
N VAL A 90 -12.59 5.15 -3.86
CA VAL A 90 -11.42 4.31 -3.57
C VAL A 90 -10.60 4.11 -4.83
N LEU A 91 -9.29 4.35 -4.75
CA LEU A 91 -8.31 4.12 -5.80
C LEU A 91 -7.23 3.17 -5.29
N ALA A 92 -6.92 2.13 -6.05
CA ALA A 92 -5.83 1.21 -5.72
C ALA A 92 -5.01 0.92 -6.98
N GLY A 93 -3.75 1.35 -7.00
CA GLY A 93 -2.83 1.03 -8.09
C GLY A 93 -2.21 -0.35 -7.89
N ASP A 94 -2.15 -1.16 -8.96
CA ASP A 94 -1.23 -2.29 -8.99
C ASP A 94 0.20 -1.76 -9.06
N HIS A 95 1.02 -2.07 -8.07
CA HIS A 95 2.43 -1.68 -8.09
C HIS A 95 3.15 -2.31 -9.28
N ARG A 96 4.20 -1.66 -9.79
CA ARG A 96 5.01 -2.27 -10.87
C ARG A 96 5.51 -3.65 -10.46
N GLY A 97 5.47 -4.58 -11.39
CA GLY A 97 5.75 -5.99 -11.11
C GLY A 97 4.62 -6.75 -10.40
N HIS A 98 3.44 -6.16 -10.26
CA HIS A 98 2.28 -6.78 -9.60
C HIS A 98 1.01 -6.61 -10.45
N GLY A 99 0.05 -7.52 -10.26
CA GLY A 99 -1.26 -7.46 -10.88
C GLY A 99 -1.20 -7.19 -12.37
N ALA A 100 -2.09 -6.33 -12.85
CA ALA A 100 -2.18 -5.96 -14.26
C ALA A 100 -1.12 -4.92 -14.71
N THR A 101 -0.35 -4.35 -13.78
CA THR A 101 0.81 -3.49 -14.08
C THR A 101 2.06 -4.30 -14.42
N ALA A 102 2.13 -5.57 -13.99
CA ALA A 102 3.25 -6.45 -14.33
C ALA A 102 3.33 -6.68 -15.84
N ALA A 103 4.54 -6.58 -16.41
CA ALA A 103 4.79 -7.04 -17.76
C ALA A 103 4.59 -8.56 -17.85
N PRO A 104 4.21 -9.12 -19.00
CA PRO A 104 4.08 -10.56 -19.17
C PRO A 104 5.33 -11.31 -18.70
N GLY A 105 5.16 -12.24 -17.74
CA GLY A 105 6.28 -12.98 -17.14
C GLY A 105 7.18 -12.18 -16.19
N GLY A 106 6.83 -10.94 -15.87
CA GLY A 106 7.63 -10.01 -15.06
C GLY A 106 7.16 -9.85 -13.62
N PHE A 107 6.42 -10.79 -13.07
CA PHE A 107 5.98 -10.70 -11.66
C PHE A 107 7.16 -10.54 -10.71
N GLY A 108 7.00 -9.62 -9.75
CA GLY A 108 7.99 -9.30 -8.73
C GLY A 108 9.15 -8.43 -9.19
N PHE A 109 9.33 -8.20 -10.50
CA PHE A 109 10.37 -7.31 -10.97
C PHE A 109 9.89 -5.85 -11.00
N VAL A 110 10.51 -5.00 -10.19
CA VAL A 110 10.19 -3.57 -10.09
C VAL A 110 11.19 -2.74 -10.89
N ALA A 111 12.48 -2.89 -10.59
CA ALA A 111 13.58 -2.21 -11.29
C ALA A 111 14.90 -2.93 -11.01
N GLU A 112 15.92 -2.65 -11.83
CA GLU A 112 17.28 -3.15 -11.57
C GLU A 112 17.94 -2.44 -10.40
N LYS A 113 17.63 -1.17 -10.22
CA LYS A 113 18.09 -0.30 -9.12
C LYS A 113 17.02 0.72 -8.76
N GLY A 114 16.94 1.10 -7.49
CA GLY A 114 16.04 2.16 -7.03
C GLY A 114 14.55 1.79 -7.14
N GLY A 115 14.21 0.51 -7.07
CA GLY A 115 12.84 0.05 -7.18
C GLY A 115 11.93 0.61 -6.09
N TRP A 116 12.45 0.79 -4.88
CA TRP A 116 11.71 1.46 -3.80
C TRP A 116 11.26 2.86 -4.20
N GLU A 117 12.18 3.69 -4.67
CA GLU A 117 11.91 5.06 -5.10
C GLU A 117 10.90 5.12 -6.24
N ARG A 118 11.00 4.17 -7.19
CA ARG A 118 10.08 4.06 -8.31
C ARG A 118 8.65 3.77 -7.85
N VAL A 119 8.46 2.83 -6.91
CA VAL A 119 7.12 2.50 -6.41
C VAL A 119 6.54 3.64 -5.59
N VAL A 120 7.35 4.33 -4.79
CA VAL A 120 6.88 5.51 -4.04
C VAL A 120 6.46 6.63 -5.01
N ALA A 121 7.21 6.85 -6.10
CA ALA A 121 6.83 7.82 -7.15
C ALA A 121 5.55 7.41 -7.87
N ASP A 122 5.38 6.12 -8.19
CA ASP A 122 4.14 5.60 -8.77
C ASP A 122 2.91 5.84 -7.88
N MET A 123 3.06 5.60 -6.57
CA MET A 123 2.00 5.93 -5.61
C MET A 123 1.70 7.44 -5.59
N GLY A 124 2.72 8.28 -5.74
CA GLY A 124 2.58 9.72 -5.94
C GLY A 124 1.75 10.05 -7.17
N THR A 125 1.94 9.33 -8.29
CA THR A 125 1.14 9.49 -9.52
C THR A 125 -0.34 9.15 -9.28
N VAL A 126 -0.64 8.11 -8.49
CA VAL A 126 -2.02 7.77 -8.12
C VAL A 126 -2.63 8.85 -7.21
N LEU A 127 -1.86 9.35 -6.23
CA LEU A 127 -2.28 10.45 -5.36
C LEU A 127 -2.59 11.71 -6.18
N ASP A 128 -1.75 12.06 -7.15
CA ASP A 128 -1.97 13.19 -8.04
C ASP A 128 -3.24 13.04 -8.88
N ALA A 129 -3.53 11.84 -9.35
CA ALA A 129 -4.76 11.55 -10.08
C ALA A 129 -6.00 11.76 -9.19
N ALA A 130 -5.97 11.28 -7.95
CA ALA A 130 -7.05 11.48 -6.98
C ALA A 130 -7.28 12.97 -6.71
N ARG A 131 -6.23 13.73 -6.45
CA ARG A 131 -6.28 15.17 -6.16
C ARG A 131 -6.71 16.01 -7.37
N ARG A 132 -6.32 15.59 -8.58
CA ARG A 132 -6.81 16.27 -9.81
C ARG A 132 -8.28 16.02 -10.05
N ALA A 133 -8.76 14.81 -9.76
CA ALA A 133 -10.18 14.49 -9.91
C ALA A 133 -11.05 15.26 -8.89
N TRP A 134 -10.57 15.38 -7.67
CA TRP A 134 -11.29 16.03 -6.56
C TRP A 134 -10.36 16.92 -5.72
N PRO A 135 -10.06 18.16 -6.19
CA PRO A 135 -9.02 19.01 -5.58
C PRO A 135 -9.26 19.34 -4.11
N ASP A 136 -10.53 19.52 -3.71
CA ASP A 136 -10.90 19.96 -2.36
C ASP A 136 -11.43 18.81 -1.47
N VAL A 137 -11.31 17.57 -1.94
CA VAL A 137 -11.76 16.39 -1.19
C VAL A 137 -10.60 15.83 -0.38
N PRO A 138 -10.80 15.53 0.91
CA PRO A 138 -9.75 14.96 1.75
C PRO A 138 -9.29 13.60 1.22
N VAL A 139 -7.98 13.38 1.18
CA VAL A 139 -7.37 12.14 0.71
C VAL A 139 -6.73 11.40 1.88
N PHE A 140 -7.14 10.15 2.08
CA PHE A 140 -6.54 9.22 3.03
C PHE A 140 -5.66 8.23 2.29
N LEU A 141 -4.45 7.99 2.79
CA LEU A 141 -3.54 6.98 2.26
C LEU A 141 -3.58 5.75 3.16
N MET A 142 -3.94 4.60 2.59
CA MET A 142 -3.94 3.32 3.28
C MET A 142 -2.90 2.38 2.67
N GLY A 143 -1.95 1.91 3.47
CA GLY A 143 -0.96 0.93 3.03
C GLY A 143 -1.05 -0.37 3.82
N HIS A 144 -0.94 -1.51 3.14
CA HIS A 144 -0.90 -2.82 3.76
C HIS A 144 0.48 -3.47 3.61
N SER A 145 1.00 -4.07 4.67
CA SER A 145 2.26 -4.83 4.64
C SER A 145 3.41 -4.01 4.03
N TRP A 146 4.04 -4.47 2.95
CA TRP A 146 5.01 -3.70 2.18
C TRP A 146 4.47 -2.33 1.76
N GLY A 147 3.22 -2.26 1.28
CA GLY A 147 2.55 -1.01 0.96
C GLY A 147 2.47 -0.06 2.14
N SER A 148 2.43 -0.56 3.39
CA SER A 148 2.46 0.29 4.58
C SER A 148 3.81 0.98 4.80
N PHE A 149 4.92 0.33 4.47
CA PHE A 149 6.24 0.96 4.53
C PHE A 149 6.41 1.98 3.41
N LEU A 150 5.91 1.70 2.19
CA LEU A 150 5.88 2.66 1.08
C LEU A 150 5.01 3.88 1.41
N ALA A 151 3.84 3.66 2.02
CA ALA A 151 2.94 4.72 2.45
C ALA A 151 3.58 5.63 3.52
N ARG A 152 4.40 5.07 4.42
CA ARG A 152 5.19 5.85 5.39
C ARG A 152 6.19 6.75 4.68
N ASP A 153 6.85 6.25 3.63
CA ASP A 153 7.81 7.05 2.85
C ASP A 153 7.11 8.15 2.04
N LEU A 154 5.99 7.83 1.40
CA LEU A 154 5.20 8.85 0.70
C LEU A 154 4.67 9.92 1.67
N ALA A 155 4.23 9.54 2.86
CA ALA A 155 3.76 10.48 3.88
C ALA A 155 4.89 11.39 4.41
N ALA A 156 6.12 10.91 4.50
CA ALA A 156 7.26 11.75 4.85
C ALA A 156 7.58 12.80 3.76
N ARG A 157 7.33 12.48 2.50
CA ARG A 157 7.56 13.37 1.36
C ARG A 157 6.38 14.30 1.06
N ARG A 158 5.16 13.81 1.22
CA ARG A 158 3.93 14.45 0.73
C ARG A 158 2.79 14.45 1.76
N GLY A 159 3.08 14.22 3.04
CA GLY A 159 2.07 14.08 4.08
C GLY A 159 1.19 15.32 4.28
N GLY A 160 1.67 16.52 3.89
CA GLY A 160 0.86 17.75 3.89
C GLY A 160 -0.32 17.73 2.90
N GLU A 161 -0.36 16.75 2.00
CA GLU A 161 -1.43 16.57 1.02
C GLU A 161 -2.47 15.52 1.47
N LEU A 162 -2.26 14.90 2.63
CA LEU A 162 -3.09 13.82 3.16
C LEU A 162 -3.93 14.32 4.35
N ALA A 163 -5.16 13.84 4.44
CA ALA A 163 -6.03 14.01 5.60
C ALA A 163 -5.74 12.98 6.70
N GLY A 164 -5.20 11.80 6.34
CA GLY A 164 -4.81 10.77 7.29
C GLY A 164 -4.00 9.64 6.65
N LEU A 165 -3.25 8.91 7.48
CA LEU A 165 -2.42 7.79 7.09
C LEU A 165 -2.83 6.52 7.85
N ILE A 166 -3.19 5.45 7.11
CA ILE A 166 -3.63 4.17 7.66
C ILE A 166 -2.61 3.10 7.29
N LEU A 167 -2.06 2.42 8.28
CA LEU A 167 -1.00 1.43 8.14
C LEU A 167 -1.48 0.07 8.66
N LEU A 168 -1.81 -0.85 7.75
CA LEU A 168 -2.28 -2.19 8.06
C LEU A 168 -1.10 -3.19 8.00
N GLY A 169 -0.97 -4.05 8.99
CA GLY A 169 0.07 -5.09 9.01
C GLY A 169 1.50 -4.53 8.91
N THR A 170 1.74 -3.33 9.43
CA THR A 170 3.06 -2.68 9.45
C THR A 170 3.97 -3.23 10.53
N GLY A 171 5.25 -2.86 10.50
CA GLY A 171 6.24 -3.29 11.48
C GLY A 171 7.37 -2.29 11.69
N SER A 172 8.40 -2.71 12.40
CA SER A 172 9.58 -1.89 12.74
C SER A 172 10.87 -2.31 12.02
N GLY A 173 10.74 -3.01 10.88
CA GLY A 173 11.88 -3.48 10.09
C GLY A 173 12.62 -4.69 10.68
N THR A 174 13.67 -5.14 9.99
CA THR A 174 14.44 -6.36 10.31
C THR A 174 15.52 -6.16 11.38
N GLY A 175 15.79 -4.93 11.78
CA GLY A 175 16.79 -4.62 12.83
C GLY A 175 18.19 -5.15 12.51
N ALA A 176 18.80 -5.90 13.45
CA ALA A 176 20.16 -6.42 13.31
C ALA A 176 20.36 -7.43 12.14
N LEU A 177 19.28 -7.99 11.60
CA LEU A 177 19.34 -8.91 10.47
C LEU A 177 19.48 -8.24 9.11
N THR A 178 19.36 -6.92 9.04
CA THR A 178 19.40 -6.13 7.79
C THR A 178 20.70 -6.35 7.02
N ARG A 179 21.86 -6.22 7.68
CA ARG A 179 23.18 -6.38 7.04
C ARG A 179 23.42 -7.80 6.48
N PRO A 180 23.19 -8.87 7.27
CA PRO A 180 23.27 -10.23 6.73
C PRO A 180 22.33 -10.47 5.54
N ALA A 181 21.09 -10.02 5.62
CA ALA A 181 20.13 -10.15 4.52
C ALA A 181 20.59 -9.42 3.26
N ALA A 182 21.10 -8.20 3.39
CA ALA A 182 21.65 -7.42 2.26
C ALA A 182 22.86 -8.13 1.61
N ALA A 183 23.73 -8.76 2.40
CA ALA A 183 24.87 -9.52 1.88
C ALA A 183 24.42 -10.75 1.07
N VAL A 184 23.40 -11.49 1.54
CA VAL A 184 22.82 -12.61 0.79
C VAL A 184 22.20 -12.13 -0.52
N CYS A 185 21.43 -11.03 -0.50
CA CYS A 185 20.85 -10.43 -1.71
C CYS A 185 21.92 -10.04 -2.73
N ALA A 186 23.01 -9.39 -2.27
CA ALA A 186 24.12 -9.00 -3.13
C ALA A 186 24.83 -10.20 -3.76
N GLY A 187 25.07 -11.26 -2.97
CA GLY A 187 25.68 -12.51 -3.44
C GLY A 187 24.84 -13.19 -4.50
N GLU A 188 23.55 -13.34 -4.27
CA GLU A 188 22.65 -13.99 -5.22
C GLU A 188 22.45 -13.15 -6.49
N SER A 189 22.36 -11.83 -6.36
CA SER A 189 22.29 -10.92 -7.52
C SER A 189 23.53 -10.99 -8.42
N ARG A 190 24.72 -11.18 -7.82
CA ARG A 190 25.97 -11.36 -8.57
C ARG A 190 26.02 -12.70 -9.29
N LEU A 191 25.53 -13.77 -8.65
CA LEU A 191 25.64 -15.13 -9.19
C LEU A 191 24.56 -15.45 -10.23
N ARG A 192 23.33 -14.94 -10.06
CA ARG A 192 22.15 -15.29 -10.86
C ARG A 192 21.54 -14.11 -11.64
N GLY A 193 22.03 -12.91 -11.40
CA GLY A 193 21.50 -11.69 -11.95
C GLY A 193 20.35 -11.08 -11.12
N PRO A 194 20.13 -9.74 -11.24
CA PRO A 194 19.18 -8.99 -10.43
C PRO A 194 17.72 -9.33 -10.73
N ARG A 195 17.41 -9.93 -11.87
CA ARG A 195 16.06 -10.32 -12.32
C ARG A 195 15.68 -11.76 -11.97
N HIS A 196 16.62 -12.56 -11.48
CA HIS A 196 16.34 -13.95 -11.20
C HIS A 196 15.46 -14.11 -9.94
N PRO A 197 14.27 -14.77 -10.04
CA PRO A 197 13.42 -15.03 -8.89
C PRO A 197 14.15 -15.94 -7.88
N SER A 198 14.30 -15.46 -6.66
CA SER A 198 15.07 -16.13 -5.63
C SER A 198 14.19 -16.94 -4.68
N ARG A 199 14.17 -18.24 -4.85
CA ARG A 199 13.51 -19.15 -3.90
C ARG A 199 14.19 -19.13 -2.53
N LEU A 200 15.51 -18.93 -2.49
CA LEU A 200 16.26 -18.82 -1.24
C LEU A 200 15.83 -17.59 -0.43
N LEU A 201 15.84 -16.40 -1.05
CA LEU A 201 15.43 -15.18 -0.38
C LEU A 201 13.95 -15.23 0.03
N ASN A 202 13.10 -15.81 -0.82
CA ASN A 202 11.70 -16.04 -0.50
C ASN A 202 11.54 -16.92 0.75
N ALA A 203 12.26 -18.03 0.82
CA ALA A 203 12.22 -18.92 1.98
C ALA A 203 12.78 -18.25 3.26
N LEU A 204 13.82 -17.43 3.13
CA LEU A 204 14.39 -16.67 4.25
C LEU A 204 13.43 -15.57 4.75
N ALA A 205 12.70 -14.91 3.83
CA ALA A 205 11.77 -13.84 4.17
C ALA A 205 10.49 -14.39 4.83
N PHE A 206 9.88 -15.42 4.27
CA PHE A 206 8.56 -15.91 4.67
C PHE A 206 8.58 -17.17 5.54
N GLY A 207 9.63 -17.99 5.45
CA GLY A 207 9.75 -19.22 6.23
C GLY A 207 9.62 -19.02 7.75
N PRO A 208 10.21 -17.99 8.36
CA PRO A 208 9.99 -17.69 9.77
C PRO A 208 8.52 -17.38 10.11
N TYR A 209 7.76 -16.74 9.21
CA TYR A 209 6.35 -16.41 9.43
C TYR A 209 5.50 -17.68 9.51
N GLN A 210 5.73 -18.61 8.60
CA GLN A 210 5.01 -19.89 8.55
C GLN A 210 5.22 -20.72 9.83
N ARG A 211 6.42 -20.74 10.40
CA ARG A 211 6.76 -21.52 11.60
C ARG A 211 5.90 -21.16 12.82
N HIS A 212 5.39 -19.93 12.90
CA HIS A 212 4.52 -19.52 14.00
C HIS A 212 3.13 -20.18 13.98
N PHE A 213 2.75 -20.82 12.86
CA PHE A 213 1.43 -21.41 12.66
C PHE A 213 1.51 -22.93 12.38
N ALA A 214 2.67 -23.55 12.61
CA ALA A 214 2.83 -24.99 12.42
C ALA A 214 1.90 -25.78 13.37
N PRO A 215 1.32 -26.93 12.90
CA PRO A 215 1.43 -27.48 11.55
C PRO A 215 0.61 -26.66 10.55
N ASN A 216 1.25 -26.30 9.43
CA ASN A 216 0.62 -25.47 8.41
C ASN A 216 -0.16 -26.34 7.42
N ARG A 217 -1.30 -25.87 6.97
CA ARG A 217 -2.07 -26.44 5.87
C ARG A 217 -1.50 -25.99 4.52
N THR A 218 -1.08 -24.71 4.45
CA THR A 218 -0.47 -24.09 3.27
C THR A 218 0.73 -23.22 3.67
N GLU A 219 1.49 -22.75 2.68
CA GLU A 219 2.57 -21.77 2.90
C GLU A 219 2.06 -20.35 3.24
N ALA A 220 0.76 -20.11 3.10
CA ALA A 220 0.13 -18.81 3.31
C ALA A 220 -0.76 -18.75 4.57
N ASP A 221 -0.79 -19.79 5.41
CA ASP A 221 -1.66 -19.81 6.61
C ASP A 221 -1.41 -18.61 7.56
N TRP A 222 -0.23 -18.01 7.49
CA TRP A 222 0.14 -16.86 8.32
C TRP A 222 -0.61 -15.57 7.94
N ILE A 223 -1.26 -15.51 6.73
CA ILE A 223 -1.95 -14.29 6.28
C ILE A 223 -3.31 -14.10 6.94
N SER A 224 -4.08 -15.18 7.16
CA SER A 224 -5.43 -15.10 7.72
C SER A 224 -5.81 -16.39 8.47
N ARG A 225 -6.74 -16.26 9.44
CA ARG A 225 -7.45 -17.38 10.06
C ARG A 225 -8.57 -17.94 9.16
N ASP A 226 -9.08 -17.13 8.23
CA ASP A 226 -10.08 -17.57 7.28
C ASP A 226 -9.45 -18.45 6.20
N VAL A 227 -9.70 -19.77 6.30
CA VAL A 227 -9.12 -20.75 5.38
C VAL A 227 -9.54 -20.52 3.92
N HIS A 228 -10.72 -19.96 3.68
CA HIS A 228 -11.20 -19.66 2.33
C HIS A 228 -10.44 -18.48 1.71
N GLU A 229 -10.04 -17.50 2.52
CA GLU A 229 -9.20 -16.39 2.05
C GLU A 229 -7.78 -16.86 1.75
N VAL A 230 -7.24 -17.76 2.60
CA VAL A 230 -5.93 -18.40 2.34
C VAL A 230 -5.99 -19.21 1.04
N ASP A 231 -7.05 -20.00 0.82
CA ASP A 231 -7.20 -20.80 -0.39
C ASP A 231 -7.34 -19.92 -1.65
N ARG A 232 -8.07 -18.81 -1.56
CA ARG A 232 -8.15 -17.83 -2.65
C ARG A 232 -6.79 -17.23 -2.99
N TYR A 233 -6.00 -16.86 -1.97
CA TYR A 233 -4.64 -16.35 -2.17
C TYR A 233 -3.73 -17.37 -2.84
N VAL A 234 -3.76 -18.63 -2.39
CA VAL A 234 -2.93 -19.71 -2.94
C VAL A 234 -3.32 -20.07 -4.37
N ALA A 235 -4.62 -19.99 -4.70
CA ALA A 235 -5.14 -20.30 -6.03
C ALA A 235 -4.95 -19.14 -7.05
N ASP A 236 -4.66 -17.95 -6.58
CA ASP A 236 -4.53 -16.77 -7.43
C ASP A 236 -3.14 -16.71 -8.08
N PRO A 237 -3.04 -16.77 -9.44
CA PRO A 237 -1.76 -16.73 -10.13
C PRO A 237 -1.01 -15.38 -9.99
N TRP A 238 -1.69 -14.33 -9.52
CA TRP A 238 -1.11 -13.02 -9.25
C TRP A 238 -0.66 -12.85 -7.79
N CYS A 239 -0.79 -13.91 -6.99
CA CYS A 239 -0.39 -13.94 -5.59
C CYS A 239 0.73 -14.95 -5.33
N GLY A 240 1.47 -14.77 -4.26
CA GLY A 240 2.43 -15.76 -3.74
C GLY A 240 3.67 -16.02 -4.60
N PHE A 241 3.93 -15.25 -5.64
CA PHE A 241 5.09 -15.43 -6.50
C PHE A 241 6.42 -15.08 -5.81
N ALA A 242 7.52 -15.69 -6.27
CA ALA A 242 8.86 -15.41 -5.77
C ALA A 242 9.44 -14.15 -6.42
N TYR A 243 10.10 -13.33 -5.61
CA TYR A 243 10.73 -12.09 -6.07
C TYR A 243 12.18 -12.27 -6.49
N PRO A 244 12.67 -11.40 -7.39
CA PRO A 244 14.09 -11.31 -7.71
C PRO A 244 14.90 -10.66 -6.57
N SER A 245 16.20 -10.93 -6.57
CA SER A 245 17.13 -10.40 -5.55
C SER A 245 17.17 -8.87 -5.51
N SER A 246 16.94 -8.19 -6.65
CA SER A 246 16.84 -6.73 -6.71
C SER A 246 15.70 -6.20 -5.84
N PHE A 247 14.56 -6.86 -5.83
CA PHE A 247 13.41 -6.46 -5.03
C PHE A 247 13.70 -6.58 -3.52
N TYR A 248 14.28 -7.69 -3.07
CA TYR A 248 14.64 -7.85 -1.66
C TYR A 248 15.66 -6.83 -1.18
N ARG A 249 16.66 -6.50 -2.02
CA ARG A 249 17.62 -5.44 -1.75
C ARG A 249 16.90 -4.10 -1.53
N ASP A 250 15.98 -3.75 -2.41
CA ASP A 250 15.28 -2.46 -2.37
C ASP A 250 14.31 -2.38 -1.16
N ILE A 251 13.65 -3.50 -0.79
CA ILE A 251 12.87 -3.56 0.45
C ILE A 251 13.74 -3.36 1.69
N ILE A 252 14.87 -4.04 1.76
CA ILE A 252 15.78 -3.94 2.92
C ILE A 252 16.21 -2.49 3.09
N SER A 253 16.69 -1.84 2.03
CA SER A 253 17.12 -0.44 2.11
C SER A 253 15.98 0.53 2.42
N GLY A 254 14.81 0.34 1.83
CA GLY A 254 13.65 1.18 2.13
C GLY A 254 13.17 1.03 3.58
N GLN A 255 13.12 -0.19 4.09
CA GLN A 255 12.77 -0.43 5.50
C GLN A 255 13.79 0.17 6.48
N GLU A 256 15.08 0.18 6.15
CA GLU A 256 16.08 0.88 6.96
C GLU A 256 15.76 2.37 7.06
N VAL A 257 15.44 3.01 5.95
CA VAL A 257 15.14 4.45 5.90
C VAL A 257 13.88 4.79 6.69
N VAL A 258 12.76 4.12 6.42
CA VAL A 258 11.46 4.49 7.02
C VAL A 258 11.36 4.19 8.52
N ASN A 259 12.28 3.42 9.08
CA ASN A 259 12.35 3.13 10.51
C ASN A 259 13.35 4.02 11.28
N THR A 260 13.87 5.08 10.65
CA THR A 260 14.74 6.07 11.32
C THR A 260 13.94 7.20 11.96
N ALA A 261 14.51 7.78 13.02
CA ALA A 261 13.92 8.96 13.66
C ALA A 261 13.89 10.17 12.73
N ALA A 262 14.92 10.33 11.89
CA ALA A 262 14.98 11.41 10.90
C ALA A 262 13.85 11.31 9.87
N HIS A 263 13.57 10.09 9.36
CA HIS A 263 12.48 9.88 8.43
C HIS A 263 11.11 10.10 9.09
N ALA A 264 10.91 9.60 10.30
CA ALA A 264 9.65 9.82 11.01
C ALA A 264 9.39 11.30 11.31
N ALA A 265 10.44 12.10 11.56
CA ALA A 265 10.35 13.55 11.78
C ALA A 265 10.01 14.34 10.50
N ALA A 266 10.13 13.74 9.32
CA ALA A 266 9.69 14.35 8.06
C ALA A 266 8.17 14.24 7.85
N VAL A 267 7.49 13.35 8.58
CA VAL A 267 6.03 13.27 8.54
C VAL A 267 5.43 14.47 9.26
N PRO A 268 4.47 15.19 8.66
CA PRO A 268 3.85 16.35 9.30
C PRO A 268 3.26 16.01 10.67
N ALA A 269 3.59 16.81 11.68
CA ALA A 269 3.13 16.59 13.05
C ALA A 269 1.59 16.59 13.19
N GLY A 270 0.89 17.22 12.26
CA GLY A 270 -0.57 17.30 12.21
C GLY A 270 -1.24 16.17 11.45
N LEU A 271 -0.49 15.29 10.77
CA LEU A 271 -1.08 14.17 10.03
C LEU A 271 -1.52 13.07 11.01
N PRO A 272 -2.83 12.81 11.15
CA PRO A 272 -3.32 11.72 11.99
C PRO A 272 -2.93 10.37 11.39
N MET A 273 -2.59 9.42 12.26
CA MET A 273 -2.16 8.10 11.85
C MET A 273 -2.92 7.01 12.59
N LEU A 274 -3.40 6.00 11.84
CA LEU A 274 -3.91 4.75 12.37
C LEU A 274 -2.96 3.60 12.01
N LEU A 275 -2.46 2.88 13.02
CA LEU A 275 -1.73 1.63 12.83
C LEU A 275 -2.60 0.47 13.29
N ALA A 276 -2.98 -0.42 12.40
CA ALA A 276 -3.79 -1.60 12.74
C ALA A 276 -3.09 -2.89 12.33
N SER A 277 -3.13 -3.90 13.19
CA SER A 277 -2.48 -5.19 12.93
C SER A 277 -3.15 -6.31 13.70
N GLY A 278 -2.99 -7.54 13.21
CA GLY A 278 -3.32 -8.72 13.98
C GLY A 278 -2.37 -8.91 15.16
N GLY A 279 -2.91 -9.31 16.32
CA GLY A 279 -2.09 -9.63 17.50
C GLY A 279 -1.19 -10.84 17.30
N ARG A 280 -1.42 -11.62 16.23
CA ARG A 280 -0.57 -12.75 15.82
C ARG A 280 0.09 -12.53 14.46
N ASP A 281 0.14 -11.29 13.96
CA ASP A 281 0.83 -10.95 12.73
C ASP A 281 2.36 -11.04 12.92
N PRO A 282 3.06 -11.95 12.20
CA PRO A 282 4.51 -12.10 12.35
C PRO A 282 5.30 -10.91 11.75
N VAL A 283 4.76 -10.20 10.75
CA VAL A 283 5.37 -8.99 10.16
C VAL A 283 5.47 -7.89 11.20
N GLY A 284 4.40 -7.70 11.97
CA GLY A 284 4.33 -6.79 13.11
C GLY A 284 5.00 -7.33 14.38
N ALA A 285 5.74 -8.44 14.31
CA ALA A 285 6.35 -9.13 15.47
C ALA A 285 5.34 -9.37 16.59
N MET A 286 4.16 -9.89 16.23
CA MET A 286 3.04 -10.15 17.15
C MET A 286 2.60 -8.86 17.89
N GLY A 287 2.44 -7.77 17.15
CA GLY A 287 2.04 -6.45 17.65
C GLY A 287 3.18 -5.59 18.22
N ARG A 288 4.30 -6.19 18.64
CA ARG A 288 5.41 -5.43 19.22
C ARG A 288 6.08 -4.47 18.23
N GLY A 289 6.19 -4.89 16.96
CA GLY A 289 6.75 -4.06 15.89
C GLY A 289 5.86 -2.86 15.57
N VAL A 290 4.54 -3.07 15.60
CA VAL A 290 3.54 -2.00 15.41
C VAL A 290 3.64 -0.96 16.54
N GLN A 291 3.73 -1.39 17.79
CA GLN A 291 3.90 -0.49 18.94
C GLN A 291 5.21 0.30 18.87
N ARG A 292 6.30 -0.32 18.39
CA ARG A 292 7.57 0.38 18.16
C ARG A 292 7.43 1.43 17.05
N ALA A 293 6.76 1.11 15.94
CA ALA A 293 6.49 2.07 14.88
C ALA A 293 5.65 3.25 15.38
N ALA A 294 4.58 3.00 16.12
CA ALA A 294 3.77 4.05 16.73
C ALA A 294 4.59 4.93 17.69
N THR A 295 5.42 4.31 18.53
CA THR A 295 6.32 5.04 19.45
C THR A 295 7.32 5.92 18.69
N LEU A 296 7.83 5.44 17.53
CA LEU A 296 8.74 6.21 16.68
C LEU A 296 8.07 7.51 16.21
N TYR A 297 6.84 7.44 15.68
CA TYR A 297 6.11 8.62 15.21
C TYR A 297 5.72 9.58 16.34
N ARG A 298 5.26 9.06 17.49
CA ARG A 298 4.96 9.89 18.68
C ARG A 298 6.19 10.64 19.16
N ARG A 299 7.36 9.99 19.21
CA ARG A 299 8.64 10.63 19.55
C ARG A 299 9.11 11.63 18.49
N ALA A 300 8.74 11.44 17.24
CA ALA A 300 9.01 12.38 16.15
C ALA A 300 8.08 13.60 16.16
N GLY A 301 7.08 13.65 17.03
CA GLY A 301 6.19 14.78 17.21
C GLY A 301 4.84 14.68 16.49
N VAL A 302 4.51 13.53 15.89
CA VAL A 302 3.16 13.30 15.35
C VAL A 302 2.16 13.29 16.50
N ARG A 303 1.19 14.22 16.45
CA ARG A 303 0.28 14.50 17.58
C ARG A 303 -0.74 13.41 17.81
N GLU A 304 -1.20 12.78 16.73
CA GLU A 304 -2.23 11.76 16.80
C GLU A 304 -1.77 10.47 16.12
N VAL A 305 -1.51 9.44 16.94
CA VAL A 305 -1.09 8.11 16.50
C VAL A 305 -1.93 7.07 17.24
N SER A 306 -2.95 6.58 16.57
CA SER A 306 -3.84 5.52 17.06
C SER A 306 -3.29 4.14 16.74
N VAL A 307 -3.48 3.17 17.64
CA VAL A 307 -3.08 1.78 17.42
C VAL A 307 -4.23 0.84 17.77
N ILE A 308 -4.58 -0.03 16.82
CA ILE A 308 -5.55 -1.11 17.04
C ILE A 308 -4.84 -2.45 16.82
N LEU A 309 -4.87 -3.33 17.83
CA LEU A 309 -4.39 -4.70 17.71
C LEU A 309 -5.55 -5.66 17.87
N TYR A 310 -5.87 -6.43 16.85
CA TYR A 310 -6.96 -7.40 16.85
C TYR A 310 -6.49 -8.73 17.44
N PRO A 311 -7.00 -9.15 18.61
CA PRO A 311 -6.59 -10.38 19.26
C PRO A 311 -6.78 -11.60 18.34
N GLY A 312 -5.74 -12.42 18.23
CA GLY A 312 -5.75 -13.62 17.38
C GLY A 312 -5.64 -13.34 15.87
N GLY A 313 -5.92 -12.12 15.40
CA GLY A 313 -5.82 -11.75 14.00
C GLY A 313 -4.41 -11.97 13.45
N ARG A 314 -4.32 -12.37 12.19
CA ARG A 314 -3.07 -12.56 11.45
C ARG A 314 -2.77 -11.34 10.58
N HIS A 315 -2.09 -11.52 9.47
CA HIS A 315 -1.51 -10.42 8.70
C HIS A 315 -2.50 -9.61 7.86
N GLU A 316 -3.38 -10.27 7.12
CA GLU A 316 -4.32 -9.63 6.20
C GLU A 316 -5.65 -9.27 6.89
N LEU A 317 -5.69 -8.20 7.64
CA LEU A 317 -6.84 -7.79 8.44
C LEU A 317 -8.15 -7.68 7.65
N LEU A 318 -8.10 -7.18 6.40
CA LEU A 318 -9.27 -7.03 5.53
C LEU A 318 -9.75 -8.37 4.95
N ASN A 319 -9.00 -9.44 5.17
CA ASN A 319 -9.32 -10.81 4.79
C ASN A 319 -9.38 -11.75 6.00
N GLU A 320 -9.46 -11.20 7.21
CA GLU A 320 -9.58 -11.96 8.45
C GLU A 320 -11.03 -12.39 8.73
N THR A 321 -11.22 -13.29 9.69
CA THR A 321 -12.55 -13.74 10.11
C THR A 321 -13.41 -12.62 10.71
N ASN A 322 -12.78 -11.58 11.24
CA ASN A 322 -13.43 -10.36 11.76
C ASN A 322 -13.24 -9.14 10.85
N ARG A 323 -13.08 -9.34 9.54
CA ARG A 323 -12.86 -8.27 8.53
C ARG A 323 -13.91 -7.17 8.54
N ASP A 324 -15.16 -7.51 8.86
CA ASP A 324 -16.24 -6.52 8.89
C ASP A 324 -16.05 -5.54 10.06
N GLN A 325 -15.64 -6.04 11.23
CA GLN A 325 -15.22 -5.20 12.35
C GLN A 325 -14.03 -4.32 11.97
N VAL A 326 -12.99 -4.90 11.35
CA VAL A 326 -11.80 -4.15 10.91
C VAL A 326 -12.19 -3.04 9.93
N THR A 327 -13.04 -3.35 8.96
CA THR A 327 -13.52 -2.38 7.97
C THR A 327 -14.29 -1.25 8.66
N GLY A 328 -15.22 -1.57 9.57
CA GLY A 328 -15.99 -0.59 10.33
C GLY A 328 -15.10 0.31 11.20
N ASP A 329 -14.12 -0.25 11.90
CA ASP A 329 -13.17 0.51 12.73
C ASP A 329 -12.34 1.49 11.88
N ILE A 330 -11.88 1.07 10.68
CA ILE A 330 -11.14 1.92 9.76
C ILE A 330 -12.02 3.06 9.24
N LEU A 331 -13.24 2.76 8.78
CA LEU A 331 -14.16 3.77 8.24
C LEU A 331 -14.60 4.75 9.33
N THR A 332 -14.86 4.28 10.54
CA THR A 332 -15.14 5.13 11.71
C THR A 332 -13.96 6.07 12.02
N TRP A 333 -12.73 5.55 11.94
CA TRP A 333 -11.56 6.39 12.14
C TRP A 333 -11.44 7.45 11.04
N ILE A 334 -11.66 7.09 9.77
CA ILE A 334 -11.65 8.04 8.64
C ILE A 334 -12.72 9.12 8.84
N ASP A 335 -13.94 8.73 9.23
CA ASP A 335 -15.05 9.66 9.49
C ASP A 335 -14.71 10.70 10.57
N GLY A 336 -14.05 10.26 11.64
CA GLY A 336 -13.57 11.14 12.70
C GLY A 336 -12.46 12.11 12.32
N HIS A 337 -11.89 11.97 11.11
CA HIS A 337 -10.81 12.82 10.60
C HIS A 337 -11.18 13.56 9.30
N LEU A 338 -12.46 13.54 8.93
CA LEU A 338 -12.95 14.43 7.88
C LEU A 338 -12.90 15.87 8.39
N PRO A 339 -12.50 16.85 7.55
CA PRO A 339 -12.62 18.26 7.91
C PRO A 339 -14.07 18.59 8.27
N GLU A 340 -14.27 19.42 9.30
CA GLU A 340 -15.58 20.00 9.57
C GLU A 340 -16.02 20.80 8.33
N LEU A 341 -17.25 20.53 7.83
CA LEU A 341 -17.83 21.19 6.67
C LEU A 341 -18.19 22.64 6.98
#